data_0762ac204178693015e054ec996d02b6
#
_entry.id   0762ac204178693015e054ec996d02b6
#
_cell.length_a   1.000
_cell.length_b   1.000
_cell.length_c   1.000
_cell.angle_alpha   90.00
_cell.angle_beta   90.00
_cell.angle_gamma   90.00
#
_symmetry.space_group_name_H-M   'P 1'
#
loop_
_entity.id
_entity.type
_entity.pdbx_description
1 polymer ?
#
loop_
_entity_poly.entity_id
_entity_poly.type
_entity_poly.pdbx_seq_one_letter_code
_entity_poly.pdbx_strand_id
1 'polypeptide(L)'
;MQIADARARCAQLEHLNIFITMTDETGPGEVVAVKDLIDVRGTPTSAGSTVLPMDPKAEDAPLIDTLRGSGCVMIGKTNMDEWALGSTSNNPHYGIVRNPSDLSRIAGGSSGGSAAAVAAGICDWSIGTDTGGSVRIPAALCGVVGFKPTLDTIDTTGVLPLSFSLDTVGSLASDVRTATRGVALMAGKEGWEPASAPALGDLRLAVPGGWVTGLDETVGAVWMTVASQLQLPEIPFPPLSELAKGCLDLMSAEAAAYHRRWISECPERYGPHALARLRGMYAVAGADYVDAVAGRDPLRAAVAEAMDGYDAVLVPTTAAVAPLIQGRINSEPLTRFTRAFNYTGQPVFSLPIKTSGLPVGIQVVGRIGRDAELAAIALALEQVWSGGRAKH
;
A
#
# COMPACT_ATOMS: atom_id res chain seq x y z
N MET A 1 15.84 14.90 5.14
CA MET A 1 16.53 14.43 6.40
C MET A 1 17.94 13.99 6.04
N GLN A 2 18.93 14.09 6.98
CA GLN A 2 20.25 13.50 6.72
C GLN A 2 20.22 12.01 7.06
N ILE A 3 20.92 11.18 6.30
CA ILE A 3 20.95 9.72 6.51
C ILE A 3 21.50 9.33 7.89
N ALA A 4 22.43 10.13 8.44
CA ALA A 4 22.98 9.91 9.79
C ALA A 4 21.91 10.10 10.88
N ASP A 5 21.07 11.13 10.75
CA ASP A 5 19.97 11.40 11.68
C ASP A 5 18.89 10.29 11.59
N ALA A 6 18.61 9.84 10.37
CA ALA A 6 17.73 8.71 10.12
C ALA A 6 18.19 7.43 10.81
N ARG A 7 19.48 7.11 10.73
CA ARG A 7 20.07 5.95 11.42
C ARG A 7 20.05 6.08 12.94
N ALA A 8 20.36 7.28 13.46
CA ALA A 8 20.27 7.53 14.89
C ALA A 8 18.83 7.33 15.40
N ARG A 9 17.85 7.78 14.61
CA ARG A 9 16.43 7.57 14.93
C ARG A 9 16.01 6.11 14.84
N CYS A 10 16.50 5.34 13.85
CA CYS A 10 16.31 3.89 13.80
C CYS A 10 16.78 3.20 15.08
N ALA A 11 17.97 3.53 15.56
CA ALA A 11 18.52 2.95 16.79
C ALA A 11 17.66 3.28 18.03
N GLN A 12 17.12 4.50 18.12
CA GLN A 12 16.23 4.89 19.21
C GLN A 12 14.88 4.16 19.16
N LEU A 13 14.44 3.75 17.99
CA LEU A 13 13.13 3.16 17.70
C LEU A 13 13.19 1.68 17.29
N GLU A 14 14.28 0.98 17.65
CA GLU A 14 14.49 -0.43 17.33
C GLU A 14 13.31 -1.32 17.76
N HIS A 15 12.65 -0.98 18.86
CA HIS A 15 11.47 -1.68 19.38
C HIS A 15 10.26 -1.69 18.43
N LEU A 16 10.23 -0.82 17.40
CA LEU A 16 9.21 -0.83 16.36
C LEU A 16 9.42 -1.94 15.33
N ASN A 17 10.62 -2.53 15.26
CA ASN A 17 10.98 -3.64 14.38
C ASN A 17 10.74 -3.36 12.89
N ILE A 18 11.15 -2.18 12.42
CA ILE A 18 10.84 -1.64 11.10
C ILE A 18 11.70 -2.26 10.00
N PHE A 19 12.97 -2.57 10.26
CA PHE A 19 13.92 -3.01 9.23
C PHE A 19 14.36 -4.47 9.42
N ILE A 20 14.56 -5.16 8.30
CA ILE A 20 15.21 -6.48 8.22
C ILE A 20 16.72 -6.28 7.98
N THR A 21 17.07 -5.38 7.06
CA THR A 21 18.47 -5.12 6.69
C THR A 21 18.68 -3.62 6.53
N MET A 22 19.77 -3.10 7.11
CA MET A 22 20.21 -1.72 6.89
C MET A 22 21.25 -1.70 5.75
N THR A 23 21.28 -0.61 4.99
CA THR A 23 22.35 -0.35 4.02
C THR A 23 23.51 0.37 4.66
N ASP A 24 24.65 0.40 3.96
CA ASP A 24 25.82 1.21 4.37
C ASP A 24 25.91 2.53 3.60
N GLU A 25 24.83 2.92 2.89
CA GLU A 25 24.80 4.14 2.10
C GLU A 25 25.00 5.40 2.93
N THR A 26 25.72 6.34 2.38
CA THR A 26 26.03 7.64 2.99
C THR A 26 25.87 8.74 1.95
N GLY A 27 25.82 9.98 2.38
CA GLY A 27 25.76 11.14 1.50
C GLY A 27 24.48 11.96 1.67
N PRO A 28 24.39 13.07 0.94
CA PRO A 28 23.20 13.90 0.91
C PRO A 28 22.14 13.28 0.00
N GLY A 29 20.88 13.57 0.27
CA GLY A 29 19.74 13.16 -0.58
C GLY A 29 18.50 12.86 0.24
N GLU A 30 17.42 12.54 -0.45
CA GLU A 30 16.20 12.06 0.20
C GLU A 30 16.41 10.66 0.74
N VAL A 31 16.11 10.46 2.00
CA VAL A 31 16.25 9.16 2.66
C VAL A 31 15.01 8.32 2.38
N VAL A 32 15.21 7.17 1.74
CA VAL A 32 14.15 6.27 1.29
C VAL A 32 14.29 4.90 1.95
N ALA A 33 13.21 4.39 2.53
CA ALA A 33 13.13 3.02 3.02
C ALA A 33 12.47 2.12 1.96
N VAL A 34 12.98 0.89 1.77
CA VAL A 34 12.57 0.02 0.65
C VAL A 34 11.99 -1.29 1.18
N LYS A 35 10.79 -1.65 0.77
CA LYS A 35 10.18 -2.94 1.14
C LYS A 35 11.05 -4.12 0.70
N ASP A 36 11.15 -5.13 1.53
CA ASP A 36 12.06 -6.26 1.32
C ASP A 36 11.64 -7.28 0.23
N LEU A 37 10.78 -6.86 -0.68
CA LEU A 37 10.52 -7.52 -1.96
C LEU A 37 11.33 -6.97 -3.12
N ILE A 38 11.98 -5.82 -2.96
CA ILE A 38 12.61 -5.05 -4.04
C ILE A 38 14.12 -5.21 -3.94
N ASP A 39 14.75 -5.55 -5.06
CA ASP A 39 16.20 -5.73 -5.12
C ASP A 39 16.93 -4.39 -4.95
N VAL A 40 17.82 -4.36 -3.95
CA VAL A 40 18.74 -3.26 -3.68
C VAL A 40 20.14 -3.84 -3.63
N ARG A 41 21.02 -3.38 -4.51
CA ARG A 41 22.41 -3.83 -4.62
C ARG A 41 23.12 -3.75 -3.26
N GLY A 42 23.88 -4.80 -2.95
CA GLY A 42 24.60 -4.91 -1.68
C GLY A 42 23.77 -5.40 -0.50
N THR A 43 22.45 -5.63 -0.69
CA THR A 43 21.58 -6.20 0.35
C THR A 43 20.87 -7.46 -0.12
N PRO A 44 20.51 -8.39 0.76
CA PRO A 44 19.62 -9.49 0.42
C PRO A 44 18.21 -9.00 0.10
N THR A 45 17.46 -9.77 -0.69
CA THR A 45 16.02 -9.63 -0.84
C THR A 45 15.37 -10.90 -0.37
N SER A 46 14.81 -10.88 0.85
CA SER A 46 14.29 -12.08 1.50
C SER A 46 12.79 -12.27 1.37
N ALA A 47 12.04 -11.26 0.95
CA ALA A 47 10.58 -11.24 1.01
C ALA A 47 10.04 -11.44 2.44
N GLY A 48 10.82 -11.05 3.46
CA GLY A 48 10.49 -11.32 4.86
C GLY A 48 10.46 -12.80 5.20
N SER A 49 11.18 -13.66 4.45
CA SER A 49 11.16 -15.13 4.55
C SER A 49 12.57 -15.70 4.69
N THR A 50 12.66 -16.97 5.03
CA THR A 50 13.92 -17.73 5.03
C THR A 50 14.03 -18.69 3.83
N VAL A 51 13.09 -18.63 2.90
CA VAL A 51 13.04 -19.51 1.72
C VAL A 51 14.16 -19.19 0.72
N LEU A 52 14.41 -17.90 0.49
CA LEU A 52 15.43 -17.45 -0.46
C LEU A 52 16.82 -17.43 0.17
N PRO A 53 17.88 -17.53 -0.65
CA PRO A 53 19.24 -17.26 -0.20
C PRO A 53 19.40 -15.82 0.32
N MET A 54 20.27 -15.65 1.30
CA MET A 54 20.57 -14.34 1.91
C MET A 54 21.80 -13.68 1.28
N ASP A 55 22.18 -14.06 0.06
CA ASP A 55 23.26 -13.43 -0.66
C ASP A 55 22.86 -12.02 -1.09
N PRO A 56 23.76 -11.03 -0.90
CA PRO A 56 23.51 -9.68 -1.39
C PRO A 56 23.31 -9.64 -2.90
N LYS A 57 22.32 -8.85 -3.34
CA LYS A 57 22.05 -8.65 -4.77
C LYS A 57 23.23 -7.95 -5.45
N ALA A 58 23.58 -8.39 -6.66
CA ALA A 58 24.61 -7.77 -7.46
C ALA A 58 24.17 -6.46 -8.13
N GLU A 59 22.86 -6.34 -8.39
CA GLU A 59 22.25 -5.24 -9.12
C GLU A 59 21.03 -4.67 -8.35
N ASP A 60 20.73 -3.43 -8.62
CA ASP A 60 19.48 -2.80 -8.17
C ASP A 60 18.31 -3.19 -9.09
N ALA A 61 17.10 -3.17 -8.58
CA ALA A 61 15.92 -3.10 -9.43
C ALA A 61 15.93 -1.79 -10.23
N PRO A 62 15.45 -1.73 -11.50
CA PRO A 62 15.49 -0.51 -12.32
C PRO A 62 14.90 0.73 -11.65
N LEU A 63 13.83 0.55 -10.85
CA LEU A 63 13.24 1.64 -10.07
C LEU A 63 14.22 2.20 -9.01
N ILE A 64 15.07 1.36 -8.42
CA ILE A 64 16.09 1.78 -7.44
C ILE A 64 17.24 2.50 -8.14
N ASP A 65 17.69 2.02 -9.31
CA ASP A 65 18.69 2.73 -10.12
C ASP A 65 18.21 4.14 -10.50
N THR A 66 16.93 4.27 -10.89
CA THR A 66 16.30 5.57 -11.20
C THR A 66 16.32 6.51 -9.99
N LEU A 67 15.99 6.00 -8.80
CA LEU A 67 16.00 6.77 -7.57
C LEU A 67 17.41 7.21 -7.17
N ARG A 68 18.42 6.36 -7.31
CA ARG A 68 19.83 6.73 -7.08
C ARG A 68 20.27 7.82 -8.05
N GLY A 69 19.91 7.69 -9.33
CA GLY A 69 20.16 8.71 -10.35
C GLY A 69 19.52 10.06 -10.02
N SER A 70 18.43 10.05 -9.27
CA SER A 70 17.71 11.25 -8.79
C SER A 70 18.22 11.76 -7.43
N GLY A 71 19.29 11.15 -6.88
CA GLY A 71 19.89 11.59 -5.62
C GLY A 71 19.24 11.05 -4.35
N CYS A 72 18.39 10.02 -4.44
CA CYS A 72 17.87 9.33 -3.25
C CYS A 72 18.90 8.40 -2.62
N VAL A 73 18.82 8.23 -1.29
CA VAL A 73 19.70 7.37 -0.49
C VAL A 73 18.84 6.31 0.19
N MET A 74 19.13 5.03 -0.06
CA MET A 74 18.39 3.91 0.51
C MET A 74 18.88 3.63 1.93
N ILE A 75 18.02 3.78 2.94
CA ILE A 75 18.41 3.55 4.35
C ILE A 75 18.40 2.05 4.72
N GLY A 76 17.53 1.26 4.12
CA GLY A 76 17.40 -0.18 4.43
C GLY A 76 16.18 -0.83 3.85
N LYS A 77 16.10 -2.17 4.05
CA LYS A 77 15.03 -3.06 3.64
C LYS A 77 14.02 -3.21 4.77
N THR A 78 12.77 -2.82 4.55
CA THR A 78 11.76 -2.80 5.61
C THR A 78 11.10 -4.15 5.83
N ASN A 79 10.77 -4.43 7.09
CA ASN A 79 10.04 -5.61 7.51
C ASN A 79 8.60 -5.59 6.97
N MET A 80 8.04 -6.78 6.75
CA MET A 80 6.78 -6.97 6.02
C MET A 80 6.10 -8.29 6.40
N ASP A 81 4.85 -8.51 6.00
CA ASP A 81 4.31 -9.87 5.99
C ASP A 81 5.13 -10.77 5.06
N GLU A 82 5.44 -11.98 5.49
CA GLU A 82 6.18 -12.96 4.70
C GLU A 82 5.56 -13.13 3.31
N TRP A 83 6.35 -12.92 2.24
CA TRP A 83 5.92 -12.98 0.84
C TRP A 83 4.73 -12.07 0.50
N ALA A 84 4.55 -10.98 1.23
CA ALA A 84 3.38 -10.11 1.14
C ALA A 84 2.02 -10.82 1.40
N LEU A 85 2.03 -12.02 1.95
CA LEU A 85 0.86 -12.86 2.22
C LEU A 85 0.15 -12.46 3.52
N GLY A 86 -0.16 -11.18 3.69
CA GLY A 86 -0.81 -10.70 4.89
C GLY A 86 -1.26 -9.25 4.80
N SER A 87 -1.83 -8.77 5.90
CA SER A 87 -2.25 -7.38 6.09
C SER A 87 -1.88 -6.85 7.48
N THR A 88 -0.90 -7.50 8.14
CA THR A 88 -0.59 -7.25 9.56
C THR A 88 0.87 -6.90 9.82
N SER A 89 1.79 -7.30 8.94
CA SER A 89 3.24 -7.30 9.15
C SER A 89 3.67 -7.99 10.45
N ASN A 90 2.96 -9.10 10.78
CA ASN A 90 3.36 -10.03 11.82
C ASN A 90 4.24 -11.13 11.21
N ASN A 91 5.53 -10.85 11.10
CA ASN A 91 6.48 -11.72 10.44
C ASN A 91 7.00 -12.79 11.42
N PRO A 92 6.92 -14.09 11.06
CA PRO A 92 7.37 -15.17 11.94
C PRO A 92 8.88 -15.28 12.08
N HIS A 93 9.65 -14.75 11.12
CA HIS A 93 11.11 -14.84 11.07
C HIS A 93 11.80 -13.60 11.65
N TYR A 94 11.22 -12.43 11.40
CA TYR A 94 11.79 -11.13 11.74
C TYR A 94 11.02 -10.40 12.85
N GLY A 95 9.91 -10.97 13.33
CA GLY A 95 9.06 -10.37 14.36
C GLY A 95 8.05 -9.35 13.79
N ILE A 96 7.16 -8.89 14.65
CA ILE A 96 6.06 -8.00 14.29
C ILE A 96 6.51 -6.55 14.17
N VAL A 97 6.02 -5.85 13.15
CA VAL A 97 6.13 -4.38 13.05
C VAL A 97 5.05 -3.74 13.93
N ARG A 98 5.48 -2.92 14.89
CA ARG A 98 4.58 -2.21 15.78
C ARG A 98 4.12 -0.89 15.17
N ASN A 99 2.88 -0.53 15.44
CA ASN A 99 2.32 0.74 14.99
C ASN A 99 2.90 1.90 15.80
N PRO A 100 3.52 2.92 15.16
CA PRO A 100 4.04 4.08 15.89
C PRO A 100 2.98 4.90 16.64
N SER A 101 1.70 4.82 16.23
CA SER A 101 0.59 5.51 16.92
C SER A 101 0.14 4.80 18.21
N ASP A 102 0.34 3.47 18.28
CA ASP A 102 0.03 2.66 19.46
C ASP A 102 0.83 1.34 19.38
N LEU A 103 1.84 1.18 20.23
CA LEU A 103 2.75 0.03 20.23
C LEU A 103 2.09 -1.32 20.53
N SER A 104 0.87 -1.32 21.05
CA SER A 104 0.08 -2.54 21.28
C SER A 104 -0.65 -3.03 20.03
N ARG A 105 -0.56 -2.30 18.92
CA ARG A 105 -1.28 -2.54 17.68
C ARG A 105 -0.36 -2.83 16.51
N ILE A 106 -0.91 -3.50 15.49
CA ILE A 106 -0.22 -3.80 14.25
C ILE A 106 -0.02 -2.52 13.43
N ALA A 107 1.06 -2.46 12.66
CA ALA A 107 1.28 -1.40 11.66
C ALA A 107 0.42 -1.56 10.40
N GLY A 108 -0.27 -2.72 10.26
CA GLY A 108 -0.87 -3.10 8.99
C GLY A 108 0.16 -3.72 8.04
N GLY A 109 -0.32 -4.16 6.88
CA GLY A 109 0.54 -4.88 5.93
C GLY A 109 -0.02 -4.96 4.51
N SER A 110 0.78 -5.52 3.66
CA SER A 110 2.07 -6.20 3.90
C SER A 110 3.26 -5.25 3.99
N SER A 111 3.15 -3.94 3.64
CA SER A 111 4.22 -2.96 3.71
C SER A 111 4.25 -2.21 5.06
N GLY A 112 4.09 -2.93 6.19
CA GLY A 112 3.98 -2.31 7.51
C GLY A 112 5.25 -1.60 7.95
N GLY A 113 6.42 -2.17 7.69
CA GLY A 113 7.71 -1.53 7.98
C GLY A 113 7.88 -0.23 7.20
N SER A 114 7.44 -0.19 5.92
CA SER A 114 7.49 1.03 5.11
C SER A 114 6.59 2.13 5.69
N ALA A 115 5.35 1.80 6.08
CA ALA A 115 4.46 2.77 6.72
C ALA A 115 4.98 3.26 8.07
N ALA A 116 5.47 2.33 8.90
CA ALA A 116 6.01 2.65 10.22
C ALA A 116 7.28 3.51 10.13
N ALA A 117 8.14 3.30 9.12
CA ALA A 117 9.33 4.14 8.89
C ALA A 117 8.97 5.61 8.67
N VAL A 118 7.95 5.87 7.85
CA VAL A 118 7.45 7.22 7.60
C VAL A 118 6.76 7.79 8.83
N ALA A 119 5.84 7.04 9.44
CA ALA A 119 5.08 7.49 10.62
C ALA A 119 6.00 7.81 11.81
N ALA A 120 7.10 7.07 11.95
CA ALA A 120 8.11 7.29 12.97
C ALA A 120 9.11 8.40 12.59
N GLY A 121 9.03 9.00 11.43
CA GLY A 121 9.94 10.03 10.93
C GLY A 121 11.36 9.54 10.77
N ILE A 122 11.57 8.33 10.28
CA ILE A 122 12.88 7.72 10.02
C ILE A 122 13.36 7.98 8.59
N CYS A 123 12.45 8.17 7.67
CA CYS A 123 12.76 8.45 6.27
C CYS A 123 11.85 9.55 5.73
N ASP A 124 12.24 10.16 4.61
CA ASP A 124 11.43 11.18 3.97
C ASP A 124 10.20 10.55 3.32
N TRP A 125 10.37 9.39 2.71
CA TRP A 125 9.30 8.54 2.18
C TRP A 125 9.79 7.09 2.05
N SER A 126 8.88 6.18 1.72
CA SER A 126 9.21 4.76 1.60
C SER A 126 8.49 4.10 0.42
N ILE A 127 9.04 2.99 -0.05
CA ILE A 127 8.51 2.17 -1.13
C ILE A 127 7.80 0.97 -0.53
N GLY A 128 6.58 0.71 -1.04
CA GLY A 128 5.81 -0.49 -0.77
C GLY A 128 5.32 -1.16 -2.05
N THR A 129 4.66 -2.30 -1.90
CA THR A 129 3.91 -2.97 -2.98
C THR A 129 2.46 -3.17 -2.57
N ASP A 130 1.56 -3.15 -3.52
CA ASP A 130 0.11 -3.22 -3.30
C ASP A 130 -0.54 -4.19 -4.29
N THR A 131 -0.85 -5.39 -3.82
CA THR A 131 -1.54 -6.45 -4.59
C THR A 131 -3.02 -6.52 -4.21
N GLY A 132 -3.35 -6.20 -2.96
CA GLY A 132 -4.71 -6.22 -2.43
C GLY A 132 -4.96 -5.15 -1.37
N GLY A 133 -4.11 -4.09 -1.34
CA GLY A 133 -4.17 -2.99 -0.39
C GLY A 133 -2.88 -2.75 0.39
N SER A 134 -1.78 -3.44 0.05
CA SER A 134 -0.60 -3.51 0.92
C SER A 134 0.27 -2.24 1.00
N VAL A 135 -0.02 -1.18 0.26
CA VAL A 135 0.45 0.19 0.50
C VAL A 135 -0.58 0.96 1.32
N ARG A 136 -1.83 0.89 0.91
CA ARG A 136 -2.95 1.69 1.43
C ARG A 136 -3.36 1.29 2.84
N ILE A 137 -3.44 -0.02 3.13
CA ILE A 137 -3.80 -0.54 4.46
C ILE A 137 -2.82 -0.04 5.54
N PRO A 138 -1.50 -0.28 5.44
CA PRO A 138 -0.58 0.18 6.46
C PRO A 138 -0.49 1.71 6.52
N ALA A 139 -0.66 2.42 5.39
CA ALA A 139 -0.77 3.88 5.39
C ALA A 139 -1.94 4.37 6.26
N ALA A 140 -3.14 3.79 6.08
CA ALA A 140 -4.32 4.12 6.86
C ALA A 140 -4.13 3.86 8.36
N LEU A 141 -3.55 2.70 8.71
CA LEU A 141 -3.39 2.28 10.11
C LEU A 141 -2.25 3.01 10.83
N CYS A 142 -1.21 3.45 10.11
CA CYS A 142 -0.11 4.25 10.68
C CYS A 142 -0.32 5.77 10.58
N GLY A 143 -1.37 6.22 9.90
CA GLY A 143 -1.69 7.65 9.77
C GLY A 143 -0.77 8.42 8.82
N VAL A 144 -0.33 7.77 7.73
CA VAL A 144 0.46 8.38 6.67
C VAL A 144 -0.29 8.32 5.33
N VAL A 145 0.19 9.05 4.32
CA VAL A 145 -0.33 8.99 2.97
C VAL A 145 0.25 7.76 2.27
N GLY A 146 -0.63 6.96 1.64
CA GLY A 146 -0.21 5.87 0.76
C GLY A 146 -0.72 6.10 -0.66
N PHE A 147 0.15 5.99 -1.65
CA PHE A 147 -0.22 6.13 -3.06
C PHE A 147 0.08 4.85 -3.83
N LYS A 148 -0.98 4.19 -4.28
CA LYS A 148 -0.94 3.13 -5.29
C LYS A 148 -1.25 3.76 -6.65
N PRO A 149 -0.29 3.89 -7.57
CA PRO A 149 -0.56 4.44 -8.89
C PRO A 149 -1.43 3.51 -9.75
N THR A 150 -1.76 3.95 -10.94
CA THR A 150 -2.34 3.10 -11.98
C THR A 150 -1.48 1.84 -12.15
N LEU A 151 -2.11 0.69 -12.34
CA LEU A 151 -1.42 -0.57 -12.62
C LEU A 151 -0.48 -0.39 -13.81
N ASP A 152 0.69 -1.04 -13.79
CA ASP A 152 1.74 -0.98 -14.82
C ASP A 152 2.41 0.39 -15.01
N THR A 153 2.21 1.33 -14.08
CA THR A 153 2.88 2.64 -14.12
C THR A 153 4.37 2.56 -13.79
N ILE A 154 4.75 1.69 -12.87
CA ILE A 154 6.13 1.46 -12.45
C ILE A 154 6.54 0.05 -12.87
N ASP A 155 7.71 -0.08 -13.50
CA ASP A 155 8.28 -1.38 -13.84
C ASP A 155 8.56 -2.20 -12.58
N THR A 156 8.09 -3.44 -12.56
CA THR A 156 8.25 -4.39 -11.45
C THR A 156 9.44 -5.34 -11.63
N THR A 157 10.31 -5.11 -12.59
CA THR A 157 11.56 -5.85 -12.74
C THR A 157 12.41 -5.72 -11.47
N GLY A 158 12.90 -6.83 -10.94
CA GLY A 158 13.63 -6.85 -9.65
C GLY A 158 12.73 -6.74 -8.42
N VAL A 159 11.41 -6.89 -8.58
CA VAL A 159 10.43 -7.00 -7.49
C VAL A 159 9.93 -8.44 -7.42
N LEU A 160 10.05 -9.09 -6.25
CA LEU A 160 9.51 -10.44 -6.06
C LEU A 160 7.99 -10.40 -6.07
N PRO A 161 7.30 -11.18 -6.93
CA PRO A 161 5.87 -11.06 -7.11
C PRO A 161 5.08 -11.82 -6.04
N LEU A 162 3.93 -11.26 -5.65
CA LEU A 162 2.82 -12.01 -5.07
C LEU A 162 1.82 -12.41 -6.17
N SER A 163 1.51 -11.48 -7.06
CA SER A 163 0.61 -11.68 -8.20
C SER A 163 1.06 -10.79 -9.35
N PHE A 164 1.67 -11.39 -10.36
CA PHE A 164 2.30 -10.65 -11.47
C PHE A 164 1.33 -9.79 -12.29
N SER A 165 0.02 -10.08 -12.24
CA SER A 165 -1.01 -9.30 -12.93
C SER A 165 -1.67 -8.21 -12.07
N LEU A 166 -1.40 -8.15 -10.74
CA LEU A 166 -2.00 -7.22 -9.80
C LEU A 166 -0.99 -6.35 -9.06
N ASP A 167 0.26 -6.81 -8.93
CA ASP A 167 1.28 -6.14 -8.16
C ASP A 167 1.53 -4.72 -8.68
N THR A 168 1.48 -3.78 -7.77
CA THR A 168 1.75 -2.37 -8.05
C THR A 168 2.76 -1.86 -7.04
N VAL A 169 3.86 -1.27 -7.50
CA VAL A 169 4.77 -0.54 -6.63
C VAL A 169 4.14 0.81 -6.30
N GLY A 170 4.23 1.23 -5.05
CA GLY A 170 3.69 2.51 -4.61
C GLY A 170 4.54 3.15 -3.52
N SER A 171 4.17 4.36 -3.13
CA SER A 171 4.86 5.15 -2.13
C SER A 171 4.05 5.34 -0.87
N LEU A 172 4.75 5.53 0.25
CA LEU A 172 4.18 5.99 1.52
C LEU A 172 4.98 7.22 1.98
N ALA A 173 4.28 8.28 2.39
CA ALA A 173 4.89 9.54 2.77
C ALA A 173 4.06 10.29 3.82
N SER A 174 4.60 11.38 4.37
CA SER A 174 3.89 12.24 5.32
C SER A 174 2.79 13.08 4.70
N ASP A 175 2.87 13.31 3.37
CA ASP A 175 1.97 14.20 2.63
C ASP A 175 1.84 13.76 1.17
N VAL A 176 0.79 14.28 0.49
CA VAL A 176 0.44 13.95 -0.89
C VAL A 176 1.53 14.31 -1.88
N ARG A 177 2.20 15.48 -1.72
CA ARG A 177 3.25 15.93 -2.66
C ARG A 177 4.43 14.98 -2.63
N THR A 178 4.90 14.63 -1.43
CA THR A 178 6.01 13.69 -1.23
C THR A 178 5.65 12.29 -1.75
N ALA A 179 4.45 11.79 -1.49
CA ALA A 179 3.99 10.50 -2.01
C ALA A 179 3.93 10.50 -3.55
N THR A 180 3.42 11.58 -4.15
CA THR A 180 3.34 11.74 -5.61
C THR A 180 4.73 11.80 -6.24
N ARG A 181 5.65 12.58 -5.64
CA ARG A 181 7.04 12.68 -6.11
C ARG A 181 7.74 11.31 -6.09
N GLY A 182 7.57 10.54 -5.00
CA GLY A 182 8.14 9.20 -4.92
C GLY A 182 7.69 8.29 -6.07
N VAL A 183 6.39 8.26 -6.37
CA VAL A 183 5.86 7.50 -7.52
C VAL A 183 6.36 8.06 -8.85
N ALA A 184 6.35 9.38 -9.02
CA ALA A 184 6.80 10.04 -10.26
C ALA A 184 8.27 9.73 -10.56
N LEU A 185 9.14 9.77 -9.55
CA LEU A 185 10.55 9.41 -9.67
C LEU A 185 10.71 7.93 -10.09
N MET A 186 10.05 6.99 -9.41
CA MET A 186 10.11 5.56 -9.75
C MET A 186 9.59 5.26 -11.15
N ALA A 187 8.59 5.99 -11.61
CA ALA A 187 7.97 5.84 -12.93
C ALA A 187 8.70 6.61 -14.05
N GLY A 188 9.71 7.42 -13.74
CA GLY A 188 10.34 8.32 -14.70
C GLY A 188 9.37 9.34 -15.30
N LYS A 189 8.40 9.81 -14.52
CA LYS A 189 7.36 10.77 -14.94
C LYS A 189 7.58 12.13 -14.31
N GLU A 190 7.90 13.11 -15.14
CA GLU A 190 7.98 14.50 -14.71
C GLU A 190 6.60 15.16 -14.61
N GLY A 191 6.48 16.18 -13.75
CA GLY A 191 5.29 17.03 -13.67
C GLY A 191 4.07 16.41 -12.99
N TRP A 192 4.20 15.27 -12.30
CA TRP A 192 3.09 14.67 -11.56
C TRP A 192 2.81 15.33 -10.21
N GLU A 193 3.81 15.99 -9.62
CA GLU A 193 3.59 16.75 -8.39
C GLU A 193 2.61 17.90 -8.66
N PRO A 194 1.50 17.99 -7.92
CA PRO A 194 0.52 19.02 -8.15
C PRO A 194 1.08 20.39 -7.76
N ALA A 195 1.12 21.35 -8.70
CA ALA A 195 1.54 22.71 -8.43
C ALA A 195 0.58 23.42 -7.47
N SER A 196 -0.73 23.16 -7.61
CA SER A 196 -1.80 23.70 -6.77
C SER A 196 -2.91 22.67 -6.59
N ALA A 197 -3.71 22.85 -5.56
CA ALA A 197 -4.95 22.10 -5.35
C ALA A 197 -6.11 22.80 -6.06
N PRO A 198 -7.04 22.08 -6.70
CA PRO A 198 -8.30 22.63 -7.16
C PRO A 198 -9.16 23.09 -5.97
N ALA A 199 -10.08 24.03 -6.21
CA ALA A 199 -11.05 24.36 -5.18
C ALA A 199 -11.98 23.17 -4.89
N LEU A 200 -12.25 22.89 -3.61
CA LEU A 200 -13.05 21.73 -3.24
C LEU A 200 -14.45 21.76 -3.88
N GLY A 201 -15.05 22.96 -4.01
CA GLY A 201 -16.36 23.15 -4.62
C GLY A 201 -16.42 22.88 -6.14
N ASP A 202 -15.27 22.80 -6.81
CA ASP A 202 -15.18 22.47 -8.23
C ASP A 202 -15.08 20.95 -8.47
N LEU A 203 -14.85 20.16 -7.41
CA LEU A 203 -14.69 18.71 -7.49
C LEU A 203 -16.03 17.98 -7.42
N ARG A 204 -16.24 17.09 -8.35
CA ARG A 204 -17.39 16.16 -8.37
C ARG A 204 -16.96 14.83 -7.77
N LEU A 205 -17.23 14.68 -6.49
CA LEU A 205 -16.87 13.50 -5.70
C LEU A 205 -18.11 12.65 -5.43
N ALA A 206 -17.96 11.33 -5.36
CA ALA A 206 -19.06 10.40 -5.11
C ALA A 206 -18.61 9.23 -4.23
N VAL A 207 -19.57 8.40 -3.81
CA VAL A 207 -19.33 7.13 -3.13
C VAL A 207 -20.01 5.99 -3.88
N PRO A 208 -19.37 4.81 -4.06
CA PRO A 208 -20.03 3.62 -4.62
C PRO A 208 -21.20 3.20 -3.75
N GLY A 209 -22.40 3.18 -4.34
CA GLY A 209 -23.66 2.89 -3.63
C GLY A 209 -23.65 1.51 -3.00
N GLY A 210 -24.04 1.43 -1.75
CA GLY A 210 -24.15 0.17 -1.00
C GLY A 210 -22.82 -0.45 -0.55
N TRP A 211 -21.66 0.16 -0.87
CA TRP A 211 -20.36 -0.42 -0.49
C TRP A 211 -20.02 -0.19 0.98
N VAL A 212 -20.27 1.00 1.49
CA VAL A 212 -19.78 1.43 2.80
C VAL A 212 -20.72 0.98 3.91
N THR A 213 -20.56 -0.27 4.34
CA THR A 213 -21.33 -0.92 5.42
C THR A 213 -20.42 -1.68 6.38
N GLY A 214 -20.92 -1.97 7.59
CA GLY A 214 -20.21 -2.82 8.56
C GLY A 214 -18.87 -2.25 9.03
N LEU A 215 -18.79 -0.94 9.22
CA LEU A 215 -17.63 -0.26 9.77
C LEU A 215 -17.59 -0.40 11.31
N ASP A 216 -16.38 -0.39 11.90
CA ASP A 216 -16.28 -0.18 13.33
C ASP A 216 -16.73 1.24 13.72
N GLU A 217 -16.94 1.46 15.02
CA GLU A 217 -17.47 2.73 15.54
C GLU A 217 -16.60 3.93 15.15
N THR A 218 -15.29 3.80 15.25
CA THR A 218 -14.33 4.89 14.95
C THR A 218 -14.31 5.22 13.46
N VAL A 219 -14.19 4.22 12.62
CA VAL A 219 -14.19 4.39 11.15
C VAL A 219 -15.54 4.91 10.68
N GLY A 220 -16.64 4.39 11.25
CA GLY A 220 -18.00 4.83 10.95
C GLY A 220 -18.24 6.31 11.27
N ALA A 221 -17.82 6.78 12.44
CA ALA A 221 -17.95 8.17 12.84
C ALA A 221 -17.15 9.12 11.92
N VAL A 222 -15.90 8.73 11.58
CA VAL A 222 -15.06 9.50 10.64
C VAL A 222 -15.69 9.52 9.25
N TRP A 223 -16.16 8.38 8.76
CA TRP A 223 -16.78 8.29 7.43
C TRP A 223 -18.03 9.16 7.32
N MET A 224 -18.92 9.12 8.32
CA MET A 224 -20.12 9.97 8.34
C MET A 224 -19.75 11.45 8.29
N THR A 225 -18.71 11.86 9.03
CA THR A 225 -18.21 13.24 9.00
C THR A 225 -17.71 13.63 7.61
N VAL A 226 -16.89 12.80 6.98
CA VAL A 226 -16.34 13.01 5.64
C VAL A 226 -17.44 13.07 4.59
N ALA A 227 -18.35 12.09 4.59
CA ALA A 227 -19.44 12.01 3.62
C ALA A 227 -20.41 13.21 3.73
N SER A 228 -20.71 13.65 4.96
CA SER A 228 -21.55 14.83 5.21
C SER A 228 -20.85 16.12 4.80
N GLN A 229 -19.57 16.29 5.16
CA GLN A 229 -18.78 17.48 4.83
C GLN A 229 -18.65 17.68 3.31
N LEU A 230 -18.46 16.59 2.58
CA LEU A 230 -18.29 16.62 1.13
C LEU A 230 -19.62 16.43 0.37
N GLN A 231 -20.73 16.22 1.07
CA GLN A 231 -22.05 15.96 0.47
C GLN A 231 -22.02 14.88 -0.62
N LEU A 232 -21.32 13.75 -0.34
CA LEU A 232 -21.08 12.70 -1.33
C LEU A 232 -22.38 12.03 -1.78
N PRO A 233 -22.74 12.10 -3.09
CA PRO A 233 -23.83 11.29 -3.62
C PRO A 233 -23.41 9.83 -3.75
N GLU A 234 -24.37 8.92 -3.51
CA GLU A 234 -24.20 7.51 -3.90
C GLU A 234 -24.45 7.34 -5.38
N ILE A 235 -23.55 6.62 -6.06
CA ILE A 235 -23.66 6.30 -7.50
C ILE A 235 -23.73 4.80 -7.72
N PRO A 236 -24.43 4.34 -8.76
CA PRO A 236 -24.37 2.94 -9.17
C PRO A 236 -22.92 2.52 -9.43
N PHE A 237 -22.55 1.37 -8.89
CA PHE A 237 -21.17 0.86 -9.03
C PHE A 237 -21.20 -0.67 -9.05
N PRO A 238 -20.25 -1.35 -9.73
CA PRO A 238 -20.18 -2.81 -9.70
C PRO A 238 -20.12 -3.35 -8.27
N PRO A 239 -20.69 -4.55 -8.00
CA PRO A 239 -20.70 -5.13 -6.66
C PRO A 239 -19.29 -5.30 -6.10
N LEU A 240 -19.05 -4.81 -4.87
CA LEU A 240 -17.76 -4.95 -4.20
C LEU A 240 -17.28 -6.40 -4.10
N SER A 241 -18.21 -7.33 -3.84
CA SER A 241 -17.94 -8.76 -3.73
C SER A 241 -17.39 -9.38 -5.03
N GLU A 242 -17.90 -8.93 -6.18
CA GLU A 242 -17.48 -9.41 -7.50
C GLU A 242 -16.05 -8.95 -7.81
N LEU A 243 -15.78 -7.66 -7.61
CA LEU A 243 -14.43 -7.09 -7.80
C LEU A 243 -13.40 -7.71 -6.84
N ALA A 244 -13.78 -7.92 -5.58
CA ALA A 244 -12.92 -8.54 -4.59
C ALA A 244 -12.66 -10.02 -4.88
N LYS A 245 -13.65 -10.77 -5.39
CA LYS A 245 -13.50 -12.16 -5.82
C LYS A 245 -12.51 -12.26 -6.98
N GLY A 246 -12.67 -11.45 -8.02
CA GLY A 246 -11.75 -11.44 -9.17
C GLY A 246 -10.31 -11.18 -8.75
N CYS A 247 -10.07 -10.22 -7.85
CA CYS A 247 -8.76 -9.98 -7.28
C CYS A 247 -8.20 -11.20 -6.54
N LEU A 248 -9.02 -11.86 -5.72
CA LEU A 248 -8.59 -13.02 -4.93
C LEU A 248 -8.28 -14.23 -5.80
N ASP A 249 -9.05 -14.47 -6.84
CA ASP A 249 -8.86 -15.62 -7.74
C ASP A 249 -7.56 -15.47 -8.54
N LEU A 250 -7.31 -14.27 -9.11
CA LEU A 250 -6.03 -13.98 -9.78
C LEU A 250 -4.85 -14.14 -8.82
N MET A 251 -4.89 -13.44 -7.68
CA MET A 251 -3.81 -13.47 -6.71
C MET A 251 -3.53 -14.89 -6.21
N SER A 252 -4.57 -15.67 -5.95
CA SER A 252 -4.40 -17.02 -5.42
C SER A 252 -3.77 -17.98 -6.44
N ALA A 253 -4.23 -17.95 -7.68
CA ALA A 253 -3.68 -18.82 -8.73
C ALA A 253 -2.23 -18.45 -9.04
N GLU A 254 -1.92 -17.18 -9.14
CA GLU A 254 -0.59 -16.67 -9.49
C GLU A 254 0.42 -16.90 -8.35
N ALA A 255 0.04 -16.63 -7.09
CA ALA A 255 0.86 -16.94 -5.93
C ALA A 255 1.12 -18.45 -5.80
N ALA A 256 0.09 -19.28 -5.96
CA ALA A 256 0.25 -20.73 -5.94
C ALA A 256 1.22 -21.21 -7.03
N ALA A 257 1.12 -20.68 -8.25
CA ALA A 257 2.01 -21.02 -9.36
C ALA A 257 3.45 -20.62 -9.07
N TYR A 258 3.68 -19.39 -8.58
CA TYR A 258 5.00 -18.87 -8.26
C TYR A 258 5.70 -19.66 -7.14
N HIS A 259 4.97 -20.02 -6.09
CA HIS A 259 5.51 -20.72 -4.93
C HIS A 259 5.57 -22.25 -5.06
N ARG A 260 5.06 -22.83 -6.16
CA ARG A 260 4.92 -24.29 -6.36
C ARG A 260 6.19 -25.04 -6.01
N ARG A 261 7.33 -24.60 -6.50
CA ARG A 261 8.60 -25.27 -6.32
C ARG A 261 9.00 -25.31 -4.86
N TRP A 262 9.03 -24.16 -4.19
CA TRP A 262 9.51 -24.07 -2.79
C TRP A 262 8.57 -24.75 -1.79
N ILE A 263 7.25 -24.73 -2.03
CA ILE A 263 6.31 -25.48 -1.19
C ILE A 263 6.56 -26.98 -1.27
N SER A 264 7.05 -27.49 -2.41
CA SER A 264 7.41 -28.90 -2.60
C SER A 264 8.78 -29.23 -2.03
N GLU A 265 9.79 -28.35 -2.22
CA GLU A 265 11.18 -28.62 -1.89
C GLU A 265 11.55 -28.27 -0.44
N CYS A 266 11.00 -27.19 0.13
CA CYS A 266 11.37 -26.67 1.45
C CYS A 266 10.20 -26.01 2.21
N PRO A 267 9.06 -26.70 2.40
CA PRO A 267 7.89 -26.13 3.05
C PRO A 267 8.16 -25.68 4.50
N GLU A 268 9.11 -26.29 5.18
CA GLU A 268 9.52 -25.98 6.55
C GLU A 268 10.20 -24.61 6.70
N ARG A 269 10.67 -24.01 5.58
CA ARG A 269 11.28 -22.68 5.57
C ARG A 269 10.25 -21.55 5.54
N TYR A 270 8.99 -21.86 5.30
CA TYR A 270 7.89 -20.89 5.39
C TYR A 270 7.38 -20.80 6.83
N GLY A 271 6.97 -19.61 7.21
CA GLY A 271 6.19 -19.42 8.42
C GLY A 271 4.82 -20.12 8.31
N PRO A 272 4.26 -20.62 9.43
CA PRO A 272 3.02 -21.40 9.42
C PRO A 272 1.84 -20.70 8.73
N HIS A 273 1.73 -19.38 8.90
CA HIS A 273 0.64 -18.59 8.32
C HIS A 273 0.76 -18.50 6.79
N ALA A 274 1.94 -18.15 6.27
CA ALA A 274 2.20 -18.05 4.84
C ALA A 274 2.03 -19.40 4.15
N LEU A 275 2.57 -20.48 4.73
CA LEU A 275 2.42 -21.83 4.22
C LEU A 275 0.95 -22.28 4.15
N ALA A 276 0.18 -22.02 5.21
CA ALA A 276 -1.24 -22.37 5.25
C ALA A 276 -2.05 -21.60 4.19
N ARG A 277 -1.76 -20.30 4.02
CA ARG A 277 -2.40 -19.48 2.97
C ARG A 277 -2.06 -19.98 1.58
N LEU A 278 -0.78 -20.20 1.29
CA LEU A 278 -0.34 -20.71 -0.02
C LEU A 278 -0.99 -22.07 -0.34
N ARG A 279 -1.03 -22.97 0.62
CA ARG A 279 -1.74 -24.26 0.44
C ARG A 279 -3.23 -24.07 0.15
N GLY A 280 -3.89 -23.13 0.82
CA GLY A 280 -5.29 -22.77 0.53
C GLY A 280 -5.48 -22.18 -0.87
N MET A 281 -4.51 -21.42 -1.38
CA MET A 281 -4.54 -20.82 -2.71
C MET A 281 -4.49 -21.85 -3.85
N TYR A 282 -3.92 -23.05 -3.61
CA TYR A 282 -3.99 -24.14 -4.58
C TYR A 282 -5.41 -24.68 -4.82
N ALA A 283 -6.37 -24.34 -3.96
CA ALA A 283 -7.76 -24.76 -4.11
C ALA A 283 -8.54 -23.95 -5.18
N VAL A 284 -7.97 -22.87 -5.70
CA VAL A 284 -8.59 -22.10 -6.78
C VAL A 284 -8.66 -22.95 -8.04
N ALA A 285 -9.87 -23.16 -8.55
CA ALA A 285 -10.06 -23.90 -9.79
C ALA A 285 -9.54 -23.12 -10.99
N GLY A 286 -9.02 -23.82 -12.00
CA GLY A 286 -8.59 -23.18 -13.24
C GLY A 286 -9.70 -22.37 -13.92
N ALA A 287 -10.96 -22.79 -13.77
CA ALA A 287 -12.12 -22.07 -14.27
C ALA A 287 -12.27 -20.71 -13.58
N ASP A 288 -12.13 -20.63 -12.24
CA ASP A 288 -12.23 -19.37 -11.50
C ASP A 288 -11.16 -18.36 -11.95
N TYR A 289 -9.93 -18.85 -12.23
CA TYR A 289 -8.86 -18.02 -12.79
C TYR A 289 -9.22 -17.48 -14.18
N VAL A 290 -9.72 -18.34 -15.06
CA VAL A 290 -10.14 -17.95 -16.42
C VAL A 290 -11.27 -16.91 -16.37
N ASP A 291 -12.28 -17.14 -15.51
CA ASP A 291 -13.39 -16.20 -15.31
C ASP A 291 -12.89 -14.85 -14.75
N ALA A 292 -11.95 -14.88 -13.82
CA ALA A 292 -11.34 -13.66 -13.27
C ALA A 292 -10.54 -12.88 -14.33
N VAL A 293 -9.80 -13.57 -15.20
CA VAL A 293 -9.11 -12.93 -16.33
C VAL A 293 -10.10 -12.33 -17.32
N ALA A 294 -11.10 -13.10 -17.74
CA ALA A 294 -12.10 -12.68 -18.73
C ALA A 294 -13.02 -11.55 -18.20
N GLY A 295 -13.37 -11.59 -16.92
CA GLY A 295 -14.24 -10.59 -16.29
C GLY A 295 -13.56 -9.24 -15.99
N ARG A 296 -12.22 -9.18 -16.04
CA ARG A 296 -11.47 -7.99 -15.62
C ARG A 296 -11.76 -6.76 -16.49
N ASP A 297 -11.67 -6.87 -17.80
CA ASP A 297 -11.89 -5.74 -18.71
C ASP A 297 -13.33 -5.26 -18.74
N PRO A 298 -14.35 -6.13 -18.78
CA PRO A 298 -15.75 -5.72 -18.59
C PRO A 298 -15.98 -4.94 -17.28
N LEU A 299 -15.40 -5.40 -16.15
CA LEU A 299 -15.56 -4.71 -14.87
C LEU A 299 -14.75 -3.41 -14.79
N ARG A 300 -13.60 -3.32 -15.45
CA ARG A 300 -12.89 -2.04 -15.66
C ARG A 300 -13.73 -1.03 -16.42
N ALA A 301 -14.37 -1.47 -17.50
CA ALA A 301 -15.25 -0.62 -18.29
C ALA A 301 -16.47 -0.15 -17.47
N ALA A 302 -17.11 -1.04 -16.71
CA ALA A 302 -18.22 -0.69 -15.84
C ALA A 302 -17.85 0.30 -14.73
N VAL A 303 -16.65 0.16 -14.13
CA VAL A 303 -16.12 1.14 -13.17
C VAL A 303 -15.84 2.48 -13.85
N ALA A 304 -15.25 2.49 -15.05
CA ALA A 304 -14.99 3.72 -15.80
C ALA A 304 -16.30 4.46 -16.16
N GLU A 305 -17.33 3.73 -16.55
CA GLU A 305 -18.68 4.24 -16.82
C GLU A 305 -19.34 4.81 -15.55
N ALA A 306 -19.26 4.07 -14.42
CA ALA A 306 -19.78 4.53 -13.14
C ALA A 306 -19.12 5.82 -12.65
N MET A 307 -17.85 6.01 -12.98
CA MET A 307 -17.09 7.22 -12.66
C MET A 307 -17.26 8.35 -13.70
N ASP A 308 -18.06 8.13 -14.76
CA ASP A 308 -18.27 9.20 -15.74
C ASP A 308 -19.01 10.39 -15.10
N GLY A 309 -18.49 11.59 -15.36
CA GLY A 309 -19.00 12.80 -14.73
C GLY A 309 -18.48 13.06 -13.30
N TYR A 310 -17.66 12.18 -12.72
CA TYR A 310 -17.02 12.38 -11.40
C TYR A 310 -15.51 12.41 -11.52
N ASP A 311 -14.87 13.21 -10.66
CA ASP A 311 -13.42 13.37 -10.64
C ASP A 311 -12.74 12.28 -9.78
N ALA A 312 -13.40 11.85 -8.70
CA ALA A 312 -12.97 10.73 -7.88
C ALA A 312 -14.15 10.07 -7.14
N VAL A 313 -13.98 8.82 -6.73
CA VAL A 313 -14.86 8.17 -5.75
C VAL A 313 -14.11 7.95 -4.44
N LEU A 314 -14.83 8.07 -3.32
CA LEU A 314 -14.28 7.92 -1.98
C LEU A 314 -14.89 6.73 -1.26
N VAL A 315 -14.04 6.02 -0.52
CA VAL A 315 -14.46 4.96 0.42
C VAL A 315 -13.46 4.91 1.60
N PRO A 316 -13.82 4.38 2.77
CA PRO A 316 -12.82 4.10 3.81
C PRO A 316 -11.71 3.19 3.27
N THR A 317 -10.48 3.36 3.74
CA THR A 317 -9.38 2.45 3.34
C THR A 317 -9.57 1.08 4.00
N THR A 318 -9.89 1.08 5.29
CA THR A 318 -10.18 -0.12 6.07
C THR A 318 -11.53 0.03 6.77
N ALA A 319 -12.22 -1.07 7.06
CA ALA A 319 -13.48 -1.04 7.80
C ALA A 319 -13.26 -0.96 9.33
N ALA A 320 -12.02 -1.10 9.78
CA ALA A 320 -11.65 -1.05 11.19
C ALA A 320 -10.32 -0.32 11.37
N VAL A 321 -10.12 0.27 12.54
CA VAL A 321 -8.83 0.81 12.99
C VAL A 321 -7.82 -0.30 13.24
N ALA A 322 -6.55 0.05 13.48
CA ALA A 322 -5.47 -0.90 13.71
C ALA A 322 -5.81 -1.92 14.82
N PRO A 323 -5.90 -3.23 14.53
CA PRO A 323 -6.15 -4.25 15.55
C PRO A 323 -5.02 -4.37 16.56
N LEU A 324 -5.35 -4.87 17.76
CA LEU A 324 -4.34 -5.25 18.75
C LEU A 324 -3.48 -6.40 18.24
N ILE A 325 -2.20 -6.40 18.63
CA ILE A 325 -1.24 -7.46 18.31
C ILE A 325 -1.66 -8.79 18.94
N GLN A 326 -2.26 -8.72 20.14
CA GLN A 326 -2.69 -9.90 20.86
C GLN A 326 -4.01 -10.45 20.31
N GLY A 327 -4.07 -11.79 20.14
CA GLY A 327 -5.27 -12.47 19.66
C GLY A 327 -5.25 -12.80 18.18
N ARG A 328 -6.37 -13.34 17.70
CA ARG A 328 -6.56 -13.68 16.27
C ARG A 328 -7.03 -12.44 15.52
N ILE A 329 -6.23 -11.98 14.56
CA ILE A 329 -6.58 -10.85 13.73
C ILE A 329 -7.41 -11.32 12.54
N ASN A 330 -8.61 -10.76 12.38
CA ASN A 330 -9.40 -10.92 11.16
C ASN A 330 -8.93 -9.89 10.11
N SER A 331 -8.45 -10.38 8.97
CA SER A 331 -7.96 -9.53 7.88
C SER A 331 -9.07 -8.97 6.98
N GLU A 332 -10.29 -9.52 7.05
CA GLU A 332 -11.39 -9.08 6.20
C GLU A 332 -11.68 -7.59 6.33
N PRO A 333 -11.88 -7.01 7.54
CA PRO A 333 -12.14 -5.57 7.67
C PRO A 333 -11.01 -4.68 7.15
N LEU A 334 -9.77 -5.19 7.12
CA LEU A 334 -8.61 -4.45 6.62
C LEU A 334 -8.54 -4.42 5.09
N THR A 335 -9.01 -5.48 4.43
CA THR A 335 -8.85 -5.66 2.98
C THR A 335 -10.14 -5.41 2.18
N ARG A 336 -11.25 -5.18 2.85
CA ARG A 336 -12.60 -5.11 2.25
C ARG A 336 -12.66 -4.16 1.07
N PHE A 337 -12.23 -2.93 1.23
CA PHE A 337 -12.39 -1.86 0.24
C PHE A 337 -11.19 -1.71 -0.70
N THR A 338 -10.08 -2.39 -0.46
CA THR A 338 -8.86 -2.16 -1.24
C THR A 338 -8.76 -3.03 -2.49
N ARG A 339 -9.17 -4.30 -2.42
CA ARG A 339 -9.01 -5.31 -3.48
C ARG A 339 -9.66 -4.94 -4.80
N ALA A 340 -10.81 -4.29 -4.75
CA ALA A 340 -11.54 -3.87 -5.94
C ALA A 340 -10.66 -3.05 -6.90
N PHE A 341 -9.89 -2.12 -6.36
CA PHE A 341 -9.05 -1.21 -7.14
C PHE A 341 -7.67 -1.79 -7.52
N ASN A 342 -7.30 -2.94 -6.97
CA ASN A 342 -6.21 -3.76 -7.53
C ASN A 342 -6.72 -4.53 -8.76
N TYR A 343 -7.88 -5.16 -8.65
CA TYR A 343 -8.47 -5.93 -9.75
C TYR A 343 -8.69 -5.07 -10.98
N THR A 344 -9.24 -3.89 -10.80
CA THR A 344 -9.54 -2.96 -11.89
C THR A 344 -8.39 -2.02 -12.27
N GLY A 345 -7.38 -1.85 -11.38
CA GLY A 345 -6.13 -1.16 -11.70
C GLY A 345 -6.12 0.35 -11.54
N GLN A 346 -7.15 0.97 -10.91
CA GLN A 346 -7.21 2.41 -10.68
C GLN A 346 -6.07 2.93 -9.80
N PRO A 347 -5.62 4.19 -10.01
CA PRO A 347 -4.78 4.89 -9.06
C PRO A 347 -5.58 5.26 -7.80
N VAL A 348 -4.97 5.13 -6.63
CA VAL A 348 -5.63 5.36 -5.34
C VAL A 348 -4.68 5.99 -4.34
N PHE A 349 -5.08 7.10 -3.73
CA PHE A 349 -4.50 7.58 -2.49
C PHE A 349 -5.26 7.04 -1.28
N SER A 350 -4.57 6.65 -0.23
CA SER A 350 -5.11 6.51 1.12
C SER A 350 -4.65 7.71 1.93
N LEU A 351 -5.57 8.59 2.28
CA LEU A 351 -5.30 9.82 3.03
C LEU A 351 -5.67 9.64 4.50
N PRO A 352 -4.78 9.99 5.44
CA PRO A 352 -5.06 9.87 6.85
C PRO A 352 -6.00 10.98 7.33
N ILE A 353 -7.04 10.60 8.06
CA ILE A 353 -7.85 11.52 8.87
C ILE A 353 -7.32 11.47 10.29
N LYS A 354 -6.92 12.62 10.83
CA LYS A 354 -6.51 12.73 12.23
C LYS A 354 -7.73 12.67 13.13
N THR A 355 -7.67 11.75 14.08
CA THR A 355 -8.66 11.60 15.14
C THR A 355 -8.01 11.95 16.49
N SER A 356 -8.79 12.01 17.56
CA SER A 356 -8.26 12.07 18.93
C SER A 356 -7.65 10.74 19.41
N GLY A 357 -7.80 9.67 18.62
CA GLY A 357 -7.31 8.32 18.89
C GLY A 357 -6.50 7.75 17.72
N LEU A 358 -6.89 6.57 17.27
CA LEU A 358 -6.20 5.87 16.17
C LEU A 358 -6.50 6.52 14.81
N PRO A 359 -5.53 6.55 13.89
CA PRO A 359 -5.74 7.07 12.55
C PRO A 359 -6.81 6.27 11.78
N VAL A 360 -7.51 6.97 10.88
CA VAL A 360 -8.44 6.38 9.91
C VAL A 360 -8.02 6.82 8.51
N GLY A 361 -7.95 5.91 7.55
CA GLY A 361 -7.65 6.23 6.16
C GLY A 361 -8.90 6.32 5.30
N ILE A 362 -8.93 7.28 4.39
CA ILE A 362 -9.95 7.40 3.33
C ILE A 362 -9.26 7.22 1.98
N GLN A 363 -9.76 6.30 1.17
CA GLN A 363 -9.32 6.15 -0.22
C GLN A 363 -9.96 7.23 -1.10
N VAL A 364 -9.11 7.86 -1.91
CA VAL A 364 -9.50 8.72 -3.03
C VAL A 364 -9.09 7.98 -4.30
N VAL A 365 -10.08 7.53 -5.06
CA VAL A 365 -9.90 6.64 -6.21
C VAL A 365 -10.09 7.42 -7.48
N GLY A 366 -9.08 7.44 -8.34
CA GLY A 366 -9.08 8.14 -9.61
C GLY A 366 -9.35 7.26 -10.82
N ARG A 367 -9.37 7.87 -11.99
CA ARG A 367 -9.47 7.19 -13.27
C ARG A 367 -8.11 6.62 -13.69
N ILE A 368 -8.09 5.48 -14.33
CA ILE A 368 -6.88 4.84 -14.87
C ILE A 368 -6.12 5.82 -15.77
N GLY A 369 -4.82 5.94 -15.54
CA GLY A 369 -3.92 6.83 -16.29
C GLY A 369 -4.04 8.32 -15.96
N ARG A 370 -4.83 8.68 -14.92
CA ARG A 370 -5.00 10.08 -14.48
C ARG A 370 -4.36 10.33 -13.11
N ASP A 371 -3.20 9.77 -12.89
CA ASP A 371 -2.48 9.78 -11.62
C ASP A 371 -2.13 11.20 -11.15
N ALA A 372 -1.66 12.07 -12.05
CA ALA A 372 -1.35 13.47 -11.73
C ALA A 372 -2.60 14.29 -11.36
N GLU A 373 -3.74 14.05 -12.05
CA GLU A 373 -5.01 14.68 -11.71
C GLU A 373 -5.50 14.23 -10.33
N LEU A 374 -5.39 12.93 -10.06
CA LEU A 374 -5.74 12.38 -8.75
C LEU A 374 -4.86 12.97 -7.63
N ALA A 375 -3.58 13.20 -7.89
CA ALA A 375 -2.70 13.84 -6.92
C ALA A 375 -3.15 15.27 -6.58
N ALA A 376 -3.65 16.05 -7.55
CA ALA A 376 -4.20 17.36 -7.29
C ALA A 376 -5.49 17.30 -6.44
N ILE A 377 -6.37 16.33 -6.72
CA ILE A 377 -7.59 16.07 -5.93
C ILE A 377 -7.23 15.66 -4.50
N ALA A 378 -6.29 14.73 -4.36
CA ALA A 378 -5.81 14.26 -3.06
C ALA A 378 -5.21 15.42 -2.24
N LEU A 379 -4.46 16.33 -2.88
CA LEU A 379 -3.90 17.51 -2.23
C LEU A 379 -5.02 18.45 -1.72
N ALA A 380 -6.08 18.66 -2.50
CA ALA A 380 -7.23 19.46 -2.06
C ALA A 380 -7.89 18.88 -0.80
N LEU A 381 -8.10 17.57 -0.79
CA LEU A 381 -8.68 16.87 0.37
C LEU A 381 -7.75 16.87 1.57
N GLU A 382 -6.45 16.65 1.37
CA GLU A 382 -5.44 16.72 2.43
C GLU A 382 -5.45 18.10 3.13
N GLN A 383 -5.52 19.19 2.37
CA GLN A 383 -5.57 20.56 2.92
C GLN A 383 -6.80 20.78 3.81
N VAL A 384 -7.95 20.25 3.41
CA VAL A 384 -9.19 20.31 4.19
C VAL A 384 -9.06 19.51 5.49
N TRP A 385 -8.54 18.28 5.41
CA TRP A 385 -8.49 17.37 6.55
C TRP A 385 -7.31 17.63 7.51
N SER A 386 -6.27 18.32 7.06
CA SER A 386 -5.16 18.75 7.92
C SER A 386 -5.43 20.06 8.67
N GLY A 387 -6.62 20.65 8.51
CA GLY A 387 -7.02 21.87 9.20
C GLY A 387 -6.32 23.15 8.71
N GLY A 388 -6.00 23.20 7.42
CA GLY A 388 -5.51 24.44 6.77
C GLY A 388 -4.16 24.97 7.29
N ARG A 389 -3.33 24.13 7.90
CA ARG A 389 -1.94 24.52 8.20
C ARG A 389 -1.11 24.48 6.93
N ALA A 390 -1.16 25.59 6.20
CA ALA A 390 -0.07 25.88 5.26
C ALA A 390 1.23 25.92 6.08
N LYS A 391 2.13 24.98 5.86
CA LYS A 391 3.53 25.16 6.28
C LYS A 391 4.11 26.26 5.40
N HIS A 392 4.32 27.43 6.02
CA HIS A 392 5.13 28.52 5.45
C HIS A 392 6.58 28.06 5.33
#